data_621f9285ec8e7f89fc66057669047653
#
_entry.id   621f9285ec8e7f89fc66057669047653
#
_cell.length_a   1.000
_cell.length_b   1.000
_cell.length_c   1.000
_cell.angle_alpha   90.00
_cell.angle_beta   90.00
_cell.angle_gamma   90.00
#
_symmetry.space_group_name_H-M   'P 1'
#
loop_
_entity.id
_entity.type
_entity.pdbx_description
1 polymer ?
#
loop_
_entity_poly.entity_id
_entity_poly.type
_entity_poly.pdbx_seq_one_letter_code
_entity_poly.pdbx_strand_id
1 'polypeptide(L)'
;MKSYIPTINISPLLNSNFNSLMAKNTIKKIEKACIDVGFFQIIGHGINFKEINNVCKIGNKFFNSSVDNKNKLAPKKWIKKNKNIYRGYFPNSVNGKEGLDLGDLQIKPRNLKKYKSKYVEYLDLTKSFNKPSIASLSNYYGDIFSLSEILFKGIIKLYKKNIKISNQAFSRKKTLSTLRFNYYPNQTKPVEISKQDGVALGCETHVDSGVFTILYQDKKGGLQVQNRKNKKWYDVPFNNKALIVNTGLALEYLSKRKFKATNHRVLWNKTKRMSVPFFFEPSYDFKMHTSFLNGSKSVKKGIFFQNFLKNSLKKFIEYQR
;
A
#
# COMPACT_ATOMS: atom_id res chain seq x y z
N MET A 1 2.80 -20.75 -20.95
CA MET A 1 3.98 -19.96 -20.49
C MET A 1 3.86 -19.67 -19.00
N LYS A 2 4.92 -19.77 -18.24
CA LYS A 2 4.93 -19.45 -16.80
C LYS A 2 4.81 -17.94 -16.63
N SER A 3 3.84 -17.46 -15.82
CA SER A 3 3.65 -16.03 -15.59
C SER A 3 4.94 -15.41 -15.00
N TYR A 4 5.28 -14.20 -15.45
CA TYR A 4 6.39 -13.42 -14.88
C TYR A 4 6.15 -13.09 -13.40
N ILE A 5 4.89 -12.87 -13.01
CA ILE A 5 4.48 -12.58 -11.64
C ILE A 5 4.12 -13.89 -10.93
N PRO A 6 4.90 -14.37 -9.94
CA PRO A 6 4.62 -15.63 -9.27
C PRO A 6 3.40 -15.52 -8.36
N THR A 7 2.64 -16.62 -8.27
CA THR A 7 1.55 -16.78 -7.29
C THR A 7 2.00 -17.71 -6.17
N ILE A 8 1.85 -17.27 -4.93
CA ILE A 8 2.33 -17.96 -3.72
C ILE A 8 1.16 -18.22 -2.76
N ASN A 9 0.95 -19.47 -2.39
CA ASN A 9 0.02 -19.79 -1.31
C ASN A 9 0.70 -19.51 0.03
N ILE A 10 0.11 -18.59 0.83
CA ILE A 10 0.66 -18.15 2.10
C ILE A 10 -0.09 -18.74 3.32
N SER A 11 -1.06 -19.63 3.11
CA SER A 11 -1.79 -20.26 4.22
C SER A 11 -0.89 -20.88 5.29
N PRO A 12 0.32 -21.43 4.97
CA PRO A 12 1.22 -21.94 5.99
C PRO A 12 1.78 -20.89 6.96
N LEU A 13 1.59 -19.59 6.68
CA LEU A 13 2.07 -18.51 7.54
C LEU A 13 0.99 -18.00 8.51
N LEU A 14 -0.29 -18.29 8.26
CA LEU A 14 -1.41 -17.66 8.96
C LEU A 14 -1.49 -18.04 10.44
N ASN A 15 -1.09 -19.27 10.81
CA ASN A 15 -1.04 -19.72 12.20
C ASN A 15 0.22 -19.25 12.95
N SER A 16 1.03 -18.37 12.34
CA SER A 16 2.27 -17.81 12.91
C SER A 16 3.36 -18.84 13.30
N ASN A 17 3.23 -20.11 12.89
CA ASN A 17 4.26 -21.10 13.07
C ASN A 17 5.30 -21.05 11.94
N PHE A 18 6.16 -20.03 11.98
CA PHE A 18 7.22 -19.82 10.97
C PHE A 18 8.34 -20.87 11.00
N ASN A 19 8.32 -21.81 11.95
CA ASN A 19 9.36 -22.84 12.06
C ASN A 19 9.01 -24.12 11.30
N SER A 20 7.75 -24.33 10.91
CA SER A 20 7.37 -25.48 10.10
C SER A 20 8.06 -25.51 8.75
N LEU A 21 8.29 -26.69 8.17
CA LEU A 21 8.90 -26.84 6.86
C LEU A 21 8.11 -26.11 5.78
N MET A 22 6.78 -26.20 5.83
CA MET A 22 5.89 -25.52 4.87
C MET A 22 6.03 -24.01 4.96
N ALA A 23 6.04 -23.44 6.18
CA ALA A 23 6.22 -22.00 6.37
C ALA A 23 7.60 -21.55 5.86
N LYS A 24 8.68 -22.26 6.21
CA LYS A 24 10.03 -21.96 5.72
C LYS A 24 10.12 -21.96 4.19
N ASN A 25 9.51 -22.94 3.55
CA ASN A 25 9.47 -23.02 2.08
C ASN A 25 8.65 -21.87 1.47
N THR A 26 7.52 -21.51 2.09
CA THR A 26 6.70 -20.38 1.65
C THR A 26 7.48 -19.06 1.77
N ILE A 27 8.19 -18.85 2.89
CA ILE A 27 8.99 -17.64 3.12
C ILE A 27 10.13 -17.53 2.09
N LYS A 28 10.81 -18.64 1.75
CA LYS A 28 11.84 -18.67 0.70
C LYS A 28 11.28 -18.29 -0.68
N LYS A 29 10.04 -18.73 -1.00
CA LYS A 29 9.37 -18.33 -2.25
C LYS A 29 9.08 -16.82 -2.26
N ILE A 30 8.61 -16.25 -1.14
CA ILE A 30 8.39 -14.81 -0.98
C ILE A 30 9.72 -14.05 -1.13
N GLU A 31 10.78 -14.48 -0.46
CA GLU A 31 12.11 -13.88 -0.58
C GLU A 31 12.58 -13.85 -2.04
N LYS A 32 12.49 -14.99 -2.72
CA LYS A 32 12.87 -15.10 -4.13
C LYS A 32 12.06 -14.14 -5.00
N ALA A 33 10.74 -14.05 -4.80
CA ALA A 33 9.88 -13.13 -5.53
C ALA A 33 10.26 -11.66 -5.29
N CYS A 34 10.56 -11.28 -4.04
CA CYS A 34 11.02 -9.93 -3.69
C CYS A 34 12.37 -9.59 -4.34
N ILE A 35 13.29 -10.56 -4.45
CA ILE A 35 14.61 -10.37 -5.07
C ILE A 35 14.51 -10.29 -6.59
N ASP A 36 13.82 -11.23 -7.21
CA ASP A 36 13.82 -11.39 -8.66
C ASP A 36 12.92 -10.38 -9.36
N VAL A 37 11.71 -10.19 -8.82
CA VAL A 37 10.64 -9.42 -9.47
C VAL A 37 10.27 -8.17 -8.67
N GLY A 38 10.18 -8.28 -7.35
CA GLY A 38 9.63 -7.25 -6.45
C GLY A 38 8.10 -7.22 -6.44
N PHE A 39 7.45 -8.16 -7.16
CA PHE A 39 5.99 -8.35 -7.23
C PHE A 39 5.64 -9.83 -7.18
N PHE A 40 4.54 -10.15 -6.53
CA PHE A 40 3.94 -11.49 -6.50
C PHE A 40 2.47 -11.43 -6.14
N GLN A 41 1.73 -12.47 -6.45
CA GLN A 41 0.37 -12.66 -5.98
C GLN A 41 0.36 -13.59 -4.78
N ILE A 42 -0.54 -13.34 -3.83
CA ILE A 42 -0.77 -14.21 -2.68
C ILE A 42 -2.18 -14.78 -2.71
N ILE A 43 -2.28 -16.09 -2.51
CA ILE A 43 -3.53 -16.82 -2.29
C ILE A 43 -3.51 -17.49 -0.92
N GLY A 44 -4.68 -17.94 -0.43
CA GLY A 44 -4.78 -18.54 0.90
C GLY A 44 -4.44 -17.54 2.01
N HIS A 45 -4.74 -16.27 1.80
CA HIS A 45 -4.40 -15.16 2.70
C HIS A 45 -5.40 -14.92 3.84
N GLY A 46 -6.50 -15.67 3.89
CA GLY A 46 -7.47 -15.61 4.97
C GLY A 46 -8.48 -14.45 4.91
N ILE A 47 -8.26 -13.42 4.12
CA ILE A 47 -9.21 -12.31 3.96
C ILE A 47 -10.37 -12.76 3.07
N ASN A 48 -11.61 -12.56 3.54
CA ASN A 48 -12.80 -12.97 2.82
C ASN A 48 -13.07 -12.02 1.63
N PHE A 49 -13.23 -12.57 0.43
CA PHE A 49 -13.56 -11.78 -0.76
C PHE A 49 -14.93 -11.09 -0.69
N LYS A 50 -15.89 -11.61 0.11
CA LYS A 50 -17.14 -10.87 0.38
C LYS A 50 -16.87 -9.55 1.08
N GLU A 51 -15.90 -9.53 1.99
CA GLU A 51 -15.48 -8.31 2.70
C GLU A 51 -14.80 -7.33 1.75
N ILE A 52 -13.85 -7.78 0.92
CA ILE A 52 -13.22 -6.96 -0.12
C ILE A 52 -14.26 -6.35 -1.05
N ASN A 53 -15.23 -7.15 -1.51
CA ASN A 53 -16.31 -6.69 -2.37
C ASN A 53 -17.20 -5.65 -1.67
N ASN A 54 -17.48 -5.82 -0.37
CA ASN A 54 -18.22 -4.84 0.43
C ASN A 54 -17.46 -3.52 0.53
N VAL A 55 -16.17 -3.57 0.83
CA VAL A 55 -15.28 -2.40 0.88
C VAL A 55 -15.25 -1.68 -0.47
N CYS A 56 -15.18 -2.42 -1.59
CA CYS A 56 -15.27 -1.84 -2.93
C CYS A 56 -16.62 -1.19 -3.19
N LYS A 57 -17.75 -1.78 -2.73
CA LYS A 57 -19.09 -1.16 -2.84
C LYS A 57 -19.15 0.15 -2.06
N ILE A 58 -18.58 0.19 -0.84
CA ILE A 58 -18.51 1.40 -0.02
C ILE A 58 -17.70 2.49 -0.74
N GLY A 59 -16.54 2.14 -1.30
CA GLY A 59 -15.72 3.06 -2.10
C GLY A 59 -16.48 3.58 -3.33
N ASN A 60 -17.11 2.71 -4.11
CA ASN A 60 -17.91 3.10 -5.26
C ASN A 60 -19.04 4.06 -4.89
N LYS A 61 -19.77 3.79 -3.79
CA LYS A 61 -20.82 4.69 -3.30
C LYS A 61 -20.26 6.07 -2.97
N PHE A 62 -19.10 6.14 -2.33
CA PHE A 62 -18.43 7.40 -2.01
C PHE A 62 -18.04 8.18 -3.27
N PHE A 63 -17.37 7.55 -4.24
CA PHE A 63 -16.90 8.24 -5.45
C PHE A 63 -18.04 8.66 -6.37
N ASN A 64 -19.17 7.96 -6.36
CA ASN A 64 -20.39 8.35 -7.09
C ASN A 64 -21.26 9.37 -6.32
N SER A 65 -20.88 9.78 -5.12
CA SER A 65 -21.61 10.85 -4.39
C SER A 65 -21.26 12.23 -4.92
N SER A 66 -21.98 13.25 -4.43
CA SER A 66 -21.74 14.65 -4.83
C SER A 66 -20.29 15.09 -4.50
N VAL A 67 -19.79 16.05 -5.27
CA VAL A 67 -18.48 16.67 -5.04
C VAL A 67 -18.40 17.26 -3.63
N ASP A 68 -19.49 17.90 -3.16
CA ASP A 68 -19.54 18.45 -1.80
C ASP A 68 -19.39 17.38 -0.73
N ASN A 69 -20.01 16.20 -0.92
CA ASN A 69 -19.85 15.11 0.02
C ASN A 69 -18.41 14.60 0.06
N LYS A 70 -17.76 14.44 -1.10
CA LYS A 70 -16.34 14.04 -1.20
C LYS A 70 -15.42 15.08 -0.58
N ASN A 71 -15.65 16.35 -0.85
CA ASN A 71 -14.87 17.49 -0.37
C ASN A 71 -14.87 17.63 1.15
N LYS A 72 -15.89 17.11 1.87
CA LYS A 72 -15.85 17.06 3.34
C LYS A 72 -14.64 16.33 3.91
N LEU A 73 -14.08 15.41 3.14
CA LEU A 73 -12.91 14.62 3.52
C LEU A 73 -11.60 15.07 2.84
N ALA A 74 -11.64 16.04 1.94
CA ALA A 74 -10.45 16.50 1.22
C ALA A 74 -9.42 17.14 2.18
N PRO A 75 -8.12 17.01 1.93
CA PRO A 75 -7.09 17.72 2.69
C PRO A 75 -7.24 19.26 2.62
N LYS A 76 -6.72 19.94 3.64
CA LYS A 76 -6.74 21.41 3.75
C LYS A 76 -6.20 22.11 2.50
N LYS A 77 -5.26 21.48 1.79
CA LYS A 77 -4.71 21.96 0.52
C LYS A 77 -5.82 22.24 -0.53
N TRP A 78 -6.84 21.38 -0.57
CA TRP A 78 -7.96 21.48 -1.52
C TRP A 78 -9.15 22.23 -0.93
N ILE A 79 -9.42 22.02 0.35
CA ILE A 79 -10.57 22.65 1.06
C ILE A 79 -10.05 23.30 2.33
N LYS A 80 -9.84 24.63 2.31
CA LYS A 80 -9.21 25.42 3.38
C LYS A 80 -9.81 25.20 4.77
N LYS A 81 -11.13 24.97 4.88
CA LYS A 81 -11.84 24.73 6.15
C LYS A 81 -11.56 23.37 6.79
N ASN A 82 -11.01 22.41 6.05
CA ASN A 82 -10.67 21.09 6.57
C ASN A 82 -9.37 21.14 7.37
N LYS A 83 -9.18 20.18 8.29
CA LYS A 83 -8.04 20.13 9.20
C LYS A 83 -6.96 19.11 8.77
N ASN A 84 -7.36 18.07 8.05
CA ASN A 84 -6.44 17.03 7.58
C ASN A 84 -5.50 17.58 6.50
N ILE A 85 -4.24 17.16 6.54
CA ILE A 85 -3.19 17.66 5.65
C ILE A 85 -2.59 16.58 4.76
N TYR A 86 -2.72 15.31 5.16
CA TYR A 86 -2.03 14.19 4.52
C TYR A 86 -3.02 13.21 3.89
N ARG A 87 -4.10 12.85 4.62
CA ARG A 87 -5.08 11.85 4.20
C ARG A 87 -6.41 12.48 3.83
N GLY A 88 -7.25 11.70 3.17
CA GLY A 88 -8.58 12.09 2.77
C GLY A 88 -8.82 11.94 1.27
N TYR A 89 -9.73 12.71 0.74
CA TYR A 89 -10.14 12.66 -0.66
C TYR A 89 -9.23 13.53 -1.55
N PHE A 90 -8.78 12.95 -2.66
CA PHE A 90 -7.99 13.60 -3.70
C PHE A 90 -8.81 13.61 -5.01
N PRO A 91 -9.08 14.78 -5.60
CA PRO A 91 -9.88 14.89 -6.82
C PRO A 91 -9.10 14.45 -8.07
N ASN A 92 -9.82 14.05 -9.12
CA ASN A 92 -9.24 13.58 -10.38
C ASN A 92 -8.55 14.69 -11.20
N SER A 93 -8.79 15.95 -10.89
CA SER A 93 -8.14 17.09 -11.55
C SER A 93 -6.62 17.09 -11.43
N VAL A 94 -6.08 16.30 -10.49
CA VAL A 94 -4.64 16.25 -10.22
C VAL A 94 -3.92 15.28 -11.15
N ASN A 95 -4.45 14.07 -11.29
CA ASN A 95 -3.79 12.97 -12.03
C ASN A 95 -4.79 12.00 -12.67
N GLY A 96 -5.98 12.47 -13.04
CA GLY A 96 -6.98 11.73 -13.78
C GLY A 96 -7.68 10.60 -13.02
N LYS A 97 -7.31 10.34 -11.78
CA LYS A 97 -7.99 9.41 -10.88
C LYS A 97 -8.40 10.11 -9.59
N GLU A 98 -9.49 9.63 -8.99
CA GLU A 98 -9.85 10.04 -7.65
C GLU A 98 -9.20 9.12 -6.63
N GLY A 99 -8.77 9.67 -5.49
CA GLY A 99 -8.17 8.94 -4.39
C GLY A 99 -8.91 9.16 -3.08
N LEU A 100 -8.95 8.13 -2.23
CA LEU A 100 -9.38 8.28 -0.83
C LEU A 100 -8.38 7.54 0.05
N ASP A 101 -7.64 8.29 0.87
CA ASP A 101 -6.64 7.78 1.80
C ASP A 101 -7.18 7.73 3.22
N LEU A 102 -7.17 6.53 3.80
CA LEU A 102 -7.60 6.28 5.17
C LEU A 102 -6.42 5.80 6.01
N GLY A 103 -6.23 6.39 7.19
CA GLY A 103 -5.35 5.87 8.22
C GLY A 103 -6.04 4.84 9.09
N ASP A 104 -5.41 4.48 10.22
CA ASP A 104 -6.05 3.61 11.20
C ASP A 104 -7.26 4.31 11.84
N LEU A 105 -8.44 3.76 11.58
CA LEU A 105 -9.73 4.31 12.05
C LEU A 105 -9.94 4.15 13.56
N GLN A 106 -9.05 3.43 14.25
CA GLN A 106 -9.05 3.35 15.72
C GLN A 106 -8.41 4.57 16.39
N ILE A 107 -7.70 5.41 15.64
CA ILE A 107 -7.15 6.68 16.15
C ILE A 107 -8.30 7.63 16.44
N LYS A 108 -8.34 8.17 17.65
CA LYS A 108 -9.38 9.11 18.13
C LYS A 108 -8.82 10.52 18.27
N PRO A 109 -9.63 11.58 18.09
CA PRO A 109 -9.18 12.97 18.19
C PRO A 109 -8.46 13.28 19.49
N ARG A 110 -8.97 12.76 20.63
CA ARG A 110 -8.38 12.94 21.98
C ARG A 110 -6.95 12.43 22.09
N ASN A 111 -6.53 11.54 21.20
CA ASN A 111 -5.20 10.95 21.24
C ASN A 111 -4.19 11.67 20.35
N LEU A 112 -4.62 12.57 19.47
CA LEU A 112 -3.75 13.19 18.46
C LEU A 112 -2.59 13.97 19.09
N LYS A 113 -2.82 14.66 20.21
CA LYS A 113 -1.78 15.41 20.93
C LYS A 113 -0.62 14.55 21.43
N LYS A 114 -0.81 13.22 21.54
CA LYS A 114 0.22 12.25 21.96
C LYS A 114 1.20 11.91 20.86
N TYR A 115 0.87 12.18 19.60
CA TYR A 115 1.70 11.81 18.46
C TYR A 115 2.60 12.97 18.03
N LYS A 116 3.89 12.72 17.94
CA LYS A 116 4.89 13.69 17.47
C LYS A 116 5.04 13.67 15.95
N SER A 117 3.92 13.49 15.25
CA SER A 117 3.88 13.46 13.78
C SER A 117 2.59 14.05 13.25
N LYS A 118 2.72 14.99 12.32
CA LYS A 118 1.58 15.58 11.60
C LYS A 118 0.92 14.62 10.59
N TYR A 119 1.56 13.48 10.30
CA TYR A 119 1.02 12.45 9.40
C TYR A 119 0.12 11.45 10.11
N VAL A 120 0.08 11.46 11.46
CA VAL A 120 -0.90 10.70 12.25
C VAL A 120 -2.12 11.59 12.39
N GLU A 121 -3.16 11.31 11.63
CA GLU A 121 -4.35 12.14 11.55
C GLU A 121 -5.62 11.38 11.92
N TYR A 122 -6.58 12.09 12.47
CA TYR A 122 -7.96 11.66 12.56
C TYR A 122 -8.73 12.22 11.38
N LEU A 123 -9.34 11.35 10.59
CA LEU A 123 -10.27 11.70 9.54
C LEU A 123 -11.70 11.37 10.00
N ASP A 124 -12.54 12.37 10.13
CA ASP A 124 -13.92 12.19 10.55
C ASP A 124 -14.78 11.66 9.41
N LEU A 125 -14.84 10.35 9.31
CA LEU A 125 -15.57 9.64 8.26
C LEU A 125 -17.10 9.78 8.40
N THR A 126 -17.62 10.15 9.57
CA THR A 126 -19.08 10.32 9.77
C THR A 126 -19.67 11.40 8.89
N LYS A 127 -18.84 12.31 8.38
CA LYS A 127 -19.23 13.34 7.42
C LYS A 127 -19.67 12.81 6.06
N SER A 128 -19.25 11.58 5.70
CA SER A 128 -19.49 11.02 4.35
C SER A 128 -19.89 9.54 4.37
N PHE A 129 -19.77 8.85 5.50
CA PHE A 129 -20.08 7.43 5.64
C PHE A 129 -20.99 7.17 6.84
N ASN A 130 -21.87 6.17 6.72
CA ASN A 130 -22.64 5.66 7.85
C ASN A 130 -21.80 4.73 8.74
N LYS A 131 -22.29 4.48 9.97
CA LYS A 131 -21.59 3.63 10.95
C LYS A 131 -21.24 2.24 10.44
N PRO A 132 -22.13 1.47 9.76
CA PRO A 132 -21.78 0.15 9.22
C PRO A 132 -20.63 0.20 8.20
N SER A 133 -20.62 1.21 7.31
CA SER A 133 -19.53 1.40 6.35
C SER A 133 -18.19 1.68 7.05
N ILE A 134 -18.20 2.54 8.07
CA ILE A 134 -17.00 2.84 8.87
C ILE A 134 -16.48 1.59 9.57
N ALA A 135 -17.37 0.77 10.14
CA ALA A 135 -17.00 -0.49 10.76
C ALA A 135 -16.36 -1.45 9.77
N SER A 136 -16.95 -1.64 8.58
CA SER A 136 -16.39 -2.49 7.51
C SER A 136 -15.01 -2.02 7.07
N LEU A 137 -14.83 -0.70 6.87
CA LEU A 137 -13.52 -0.12 6.50
C LEU A 137 -12.48 -0.34 7.61
N SER A 138 -12.88 -0.21 8.88
CA SER A 138 -12.00 -0.42 10.04
C SER A 138 -11.57 -1.89 10.18
N ASN A 139 -12.48 -2.83 9.97
CA ASN A 139 -12.20 -4.26 10.03
C ASN A 139 -11.23 -4.64 8.91
N TYR A 140 -11.55 -4.27 7.68
CA TYR A 140 -10.66 -4.54 6.54
C TYR A 140 -9.27 -3.92 6.72
N TYR A 141 -9.18 -2.68 7.24
CA TYR A 141 -7.89 -2.08 7.58
C TYR A 141 -7.12 -2.95 8.59
N GLY A 142 -7.79 -3.46 9.61
CA GLY A 142 -7.21 -4.33 10.62
C GLY A 142 -6.68 -5.64 10.05
N ASP A 143 -7.45 -6.29 9.20
CA ASP A 143 -7.12 -7.57 8.61
C ASP A 143 -5.95 -7.47 7.63
N ILE A 144 -5.97 -6.45 6.75
CA ILE A 144 -4.89 -6.24 5.79
C ILE A 144 -3.59 -5.79 6.48
N PHE A 145 -3.69 -5.03 7.59
CA PHE A 145 -2.55 -4.69 8.43
C PHE A 145 -1.93 -5.94 9.06
N SER A 146 -2.75 -6.80 9.66
CA SER A 146 -2.31 -8.07 10.27
C SER A 146 -1.66 -9.00 9.24
N LEU A 147 -2.24 -9.10 8.05
CA LEU A 147 -1.67 -9.85 6.94
C LEU A 147 -0.29 -9.30 6.54
N SER A 148 -0.15 -7.98 6.46
CA SER A 148 1.12 -7.32 6.17
C SER A 148 2.19 -7.61 7.23
N GLU A 149 1.80 -7.61 8.52
CA GLU A 149 2.71 -8.01 9.60
C GLU A 149 3.17 -9.46 9.50
N ILE A 150 2.26 -10.39 9.13
CA ILE A 150 2.60 -11.80 8.93
C ILE A 150 3.67 -11.94 7.84
N LEU A 151 3.49 -11.27 6.69
CA LEU A 151 4.48 -11.29 5.61
C LEU A 151 5.83 -10.71 6.07
N PHE A 152 5.81 -9.59 6.79
CA PHE A 152 7.03 -8.97 7.29
C PHE A 152 7.73 -9.83 8.36
N LYS A 153 6.98 -10.43 9.28
CA LYS A 153 7.52 -11.39 10.26
C LYS A 153 8.19 -12.58 9.59
N GLY A 154 7.60 -13.08 8.50
CA GLY A 154 8.24 -14.12 7.67
C GLY A 154 9.60 -13.67 7.14
N ILE A 155 9.71 -12.49 6.57
CA ILE A 155 10.99 -11.92 6.10
C ILE A 155 11.99 -11.77 7.24
N ILE A 156 11.59 -11.22 8.39
CA ILE A 156 12.46 -11.07 9.56
C ILE A 156 13.03 -12.42 10.01
N LYS A 157 12.20 -13.47 9.98
CA LYS A 157 12.61 -14.82 10.41
C LYS A 157 13.72 -15.39 9.54
N LEU A 158 13.74 -15.12 8.23
CA LEU A 158 14.84 -15.52 7.34
C LEU A 158 16.19 -14.98 7.79
N TYR A 159 16.19 -13.78 8.35
CA TYR A 159 17.40 -13.11 8.83
C TYR A 159 17.71 -13.42 10.28
N LYS A 160 17.10 -14.48 10.86
CA LYS A 160 17.27 -14.90 12.26
C LYS A 160 17.04 -13.77 13.27
N LYS A 161 16.26 -12.76 12.91
CA LYS A 161 15.92 -11.65 13.78
C LYS A 161 14.76 -12.01 14.71
N ASN A 162 14.74 -11.37 15.88
CA ASN A 162 13.64 -11.52 16.82
C ASN A 162 12.36 -10.88 16.25
N ILE A 163 11.28 -11.66 16.17
CA ILE A 163 9.97 -11.19 15.67
C ILE A 163 9.45 -10.00 16.49
N LYS A 164 9.83 -9.87 17.76
CA LYS A 164 9.46 -8.71 18.61
C LYS A 164 9.92 -7.37 18.01
N ILE A 165 10.96 -7.36 17.16
CA ILE A 165 11.41 -6.16 16.43
C ILE A 165 10.31 -5.66 15.48
N SER A 166 9.50 -6.55 14.91
CA SER A 166 8.36 -6.15 14.10
C SER A 166 7.38 -5.27 14.87
N ASN A 167 7.11 -5.59 16.13
CA ASN A 167 6.18 -4.83 16.96
C ASN A 167 6.69 -3.41 17.30
N GLN A 168 8.03 -3.22 17.31
CA GLN A 168 8.63 -1.90 17.46
C GLN A 168 8.53 -1.07 16.18
N ALA A 169 8.75 -1.73 15.04
CA ALA A 169 8.69 -1.08 13.74
C ALA A 169 7.24 -0.76 13.31
N PHE A 170 6.26 -1.60 13.68
CA PHE A 170 4.88 -1.50 13.23
C PHE A 170 3.91 -1.53 14.43
N SER A 171 3.64 -0.38 14.99
CA SER A 171 2.58 -0.22 15.99
C SER A 171 1.35 0.40 15.34
N ARG A 172 0.18 -0.24 15.43
CA ARG A 172 -1.08 0.34 14.92
C ARG A 172 -1.36 1.74 15.43
N LYS A 173 -0.91 2.08 16.63
CA LYS A 173 -1.06 3.42 17.20
C LYS A 173 -0.15 4.46 16.58
N LYS A 174 0.93 4.06 15.91
CA LYS A 174 1.97 4.96 15.39
C LYS A 174 2.26 4.76 13.90
N THR A 175 1.68 3.73 13.27
CA THR A 175 1.91 3.43 11.86
C THR A 175 1.42 4.56 10.96
N LEU A 176 2.14 4.78 9.88
CA LEU A 176 1.69 5.65 8.79
C LEU A 176 1.00 4.86 7.67
N SER A 177 0.75 3.56 7.88
CA SER A 177 0.07 2.72 6.90
C SER A 177 -1.23 3.34 6.43
N THR A 178 -1.49 3.23 5.14
CA THR A 178 -2.60 3.90 4.46
C THR A 178 -3.39 2.89 3.63
N LEU A 179 -4.68 2.81 3.88
CA LEU A 179 -5.64 2.16 2.99
C LEU A 179 -6.08 3.20 1.97
N ARG A 180 -5.74 2.98 0.70
CA ARG A 180 -6.13 3.88 -0.41
C ARG A 180 -7.16 3.22 -1.29
N PHE A 181 -8.11 4.01 -1.75
CA PHE A 181 -8.95 3.67 -2.90
C PHE A 181 -8.48 4.51 -4.08
N ASN A 182 -8.13 3.86 -5.18
CA ASN A 182 -7.93 4.52 -6.47
C ASN A 182 -9.15 4.25 -7.33
N TYR A 183 -9.89 5.29 -7.64
CA TYR A 183 -11.05 5.24 -8.52
C TYR A 183 -10.72 5.93 -9.83
N TYR A 184 -10.77 5.18 -10.90
CA TYR A 184 -10.58 5.64 -12.27
C TYR A 184 -11.97 5.82 -12.88
N PRO A 185 -12.45 7.06 -13.06
CA PRO A 185 -13.75 7.30 -13.71
C PRO A 185 -13.67 6.93 -15.20
N ASN A 186 -14.81 6.97 -15.90
CA ASN A 186 -14.78 6.93 -17.35
C ASN A 186 -13.99 8.12 -17.88
N GLN A 187 -12.84 7.87 -18.46
CA GLN A 187 -11.93 8.93 -18.92
C GLN A 187 -11.93 8.99 -20.44
N THR A 188 -12.01 10.18 -20.99
CA THR A 188 -11.88 10.44 -22.43
C THR A 188 -10.43 10.53 -22.86
N LYS A 189 -9.52 10.88 -21.93
CA LYS A 189 -8.08 11.06 -22.19
C LYS A 189 -7.24 10.34 -21.15
N PRO A 190 -6.06 9.83 -21.53
CA PRO A 190 -5.10 9.27 -20.56
C PRO A 190 -4.51 10.35 -19.66
N VAL A 191 -3.97 9.92 -18.52
CA VAL A 191 -3.22 10.80 -17.59
C VAL A 191 -1.90 11.21 -18.22
N GLU A 192 -1.24 10.26 -18.85
CA GLU A 192 0.08 10.43 -19.46
C GLU A 192 0.23 9.48 -20.64
N ILE A 193 1.01 9.91 -21.64
CA ILE A 193 1.56 9.01 -22.65
C ILE A 193 3.00 8.69 -22.25
N SER A 194 3.28 7.42 -22.04
CA SER A 194 4.60 6.94 -21.63
C SER A 194 5.66 7.32 -22.66
N LYS A 195 6.67 8.07 -22.24
CA LYS A 195 7.80 8.45 -23.09
C LYS A 195 8.66 7.27 -23.53
N GLN A 196 8.60 6.15 -22.79
CA GLN A 196 9.41 4.97 -23.09
C GLN A 196 8.87 4.17 -24.28
N ASP A 197 7.56 4.04 -24.42
CA ASP A 197 6.93 3.13 -25.36
C ASP A 197 5.62 3.63 -26.00
N GLY A 198 5.26 4.90 -25.78
CA GLY A 198 4.07 5.51 -26.37
C GLY A 198 2.73 5.02 -25.80
N VAL A 199 2.74 4.21 -24.73
CA VAL A 199 1.53 3.60 -24.18
C VAL A 199 0.77 4.62 -23.33
N ALA A 200 -0.56 4.66 -23.47
CA ALA A 200 -1.44 5.51 -22.69
C ALA A 200 -1.60 4.98 -21.24
N LEU A 201 -1.40 5.84 -20.25
CA LEU A 201 -1.40 5.51 -18.83
C LEU A 201 -2.59 6.11 -18.09
N GLY A 202 -3.18 5.32 -17.19
CA GLY A 202 -4.13 5.76 -16.17
C GLY A 202 -3.46 6.06 -14.82
N CYS A 203 -2.22 5.59 -14.64
CA CYS A 203 -1.33 5.98 -13.55
C CYS A 203 0.11 5.89 -14.04
N GLU A 204 0.85 6.97 -13.82
CA GLU A 204 2.25 7.13 -14.19
C GLU A 204 3.16 6.04 -13.61
N THR A 205 4.33 5.87 -14.21
CA THR A 205 5.35 4.95 -13.72
C THR A 205 5.94 5.43 -12.40
N HIS A 206 5.87 4.60 -11.37
CA HIS A 206 6.38 4.92 -10.04
C HIS A 206 6.83 3.67 -9.27
N VAL A 207 7.37 3.92 -8.09
CA VAL A 207 7.63 2.92 -7.03
C VAL A 207 6.97 3.37 -5.73
N ASP A 208 6.53 2.41 -4.91
CA ASP A 208 5.91 2.72 -3.63
C ASP A 208 6.93 3.06 -2.54
N SER A 209 6.55 3.89 -1.58
CA SER A 209 7.43 4.34 -0.49
C SER A 209 7.52 3.37 0.68
N GLY A 210 6.49 2.55 0.91
CA GLY A 210 6.36 1.69 2.09
C GLY A 210 7.29 0.48 2.13
N VAL A 211 6.97 -0.45 3.03
CA VAL A 211 7.64 -1.76 3.11
C VAL A 211 7.04 -2.70 2.09
N PHE A 212 5.73 -2.87 2.15
CA PHE A 212 4.93 -3.61 1.20
C PHE A 212 3.72 -2.78 0.78
N THR A 213 3.24 -3.02 -0.41
CA THR A 213 1.87 -2.69 -0.79
C THR A 213 1.12 -4.00 -1.00
N ILE A 214 -0.05 -4.17 -0.36
CA ILE A 214 -0.97 -5.26 -0.63
C ILE A 214 -2.17 -4.68 -1.37
N LEU A 215 -2.39 -5.13 -2.60
CA LEU A 215 -3.31 -4.51 -3.54
C LEU A 215 -4.40 -5.49 -3.95
N TYR A 216 -5.65 -5.08 -3.82
CA TYR A 216 -6.75 -5.61 -4.59
C TYR A 216 -6.92 -4.81 -5.89
N GLN A 217 -6.99 -5.49 -7.03
CA GLN A 217 -7.42 -4.91 -8.31
C GLN A 217 -8.69 -5.59 -8.81
N ASP A 218 -9.56 -4.83 -9.45
CA ASP A 218 -10.74 -5.39 -10.10
C ASP A 218 -10.39 -6.16 -11.39
N LYS A 219 -11.39 -6.83 -11.98
CA LYS A 219 -11.22 -7.65 -13.18
C LYS A 219 -10.78 -6.87 -14.43
N LYS A 220 -10.81 -5.55 -14.41
CA LYS A 220 -10.32 -4.71 -15.52
C LYS A 220 -8.79 -4.78 -15.64
N GLY A 221 -8.07 -5.10 -14.55
CA GLY A 221 -6.63 -5.27 -14.59
C GLY A 221 -5.89 -3.97 -14.90
N GLY A 222 -4.96 -4.04 -15.86
CA GLY A 222 -4.19 -2.90 -16.36
C GLY A 222 -2.97 -2.53 -15.54
N LEU A 223 -2.69 -3.21 -14.43
CA LEU A 223 -1.43 -3.05 -13.70
C LEU A 223 -0.30 -3.72 -14.46
N GLN A 224 0.78 -3.00 -14.72
CA GLN A 224 2.01 -3.50 -15.32
C GLN A 224 3.20 -3.31 -14.41
N VAL A 225 4.12 -4.26 -14.46
CA VAL A 225 5.38 -4.28 -13.72
C VAL A 225 6.55 -4.30 -14.70
N GLN A 226 7.56 -3.45 -14.47
CA GLN A 226 8.75 -3.41 -15.29
C GLN A 226 9.76 -4.45 -14.84
N ASN A 227 10.22 -5.29 -15.75
CA ASN A 227 11.36 -6.14 -15.48
C ASN A 227 12.63 -5.30 -15.35
N ARG A 228 13.31 -5.42 -14.21
CA ARG A 228 14.46 -4.58 -13.88
C ARG A 228 15.68 -4.80 -14.77
N LYS A 229 15.81 -6.02 -15.39
CA LYS A 229 16.93 -6.38 -16.24
C LYS A 229 16.75 -5.90 -17.67
N ASN A 230 15.65 -6.34 -18.32
CA ASN A 230 15.40 -6.07 -19.74
C ASN A 230 14.49 -4.86 -20.00
N LYS A 231 14.00 -4.21 -18.94
CA LYS A 231 13.11 -3.03 -18.99
C LYS A 231 11.76 -3.26 -19.69
N LYS A 232 11.41 -4.49 -20.05
CA LYS A 232 10.10 -4.83 -20.60
C LYS A 232 9.01 -4.76 -19.53
N TRP A 233 7.81 -4.41 -19.96
CA TRP A 233 6.61 -4.37 -19.13
C TRP A 233 5.85 -5.68 -19.20
N TYR A 234 5.36 -6.16 -18.06
CA TYR A 234 4.58 -7.37 -17.91
C TYR A 234 3.29 -7.07 -17.18
N ASP A 235 2.17 -7.58 -17.71
CA ASP A 235 0.88 -7.46 -17.06
C ASP A 235 0.85 -8.28 -15.76
N VAL A 236 0.20 -7.72 -14.74
CA VAL A 236 -0.18 -8.47 -13.55
C VAL A 236 -1.56 -9.08 -13.82
N PRO A 237 -1.65 -10.40 -14.03
CA PRO A 237 -2.90 -11.03 -14.41
C PRO A 237 -3.94 -10.90 -13.30
N PHE A 238 -5.20 -10.69 -13.68
CA PHE A 238 -6.29 -10.75 -12.73
C PHE A 238 -6.45 -12.19 -12.19
N ASN A 239 -6.56 -12.32 -10.87
CA ASN A 239 -6.87 -13.58 -10.20
C ASN A 239 -7.87 -13.27 -9.07
N ASN A 240 -9.07 -13.84 -9.19
CA ASN A 240 -10.16 -13.59 -8.26
C ASN A 240 -9.96 -14.20 -6.86
N LYS A 241 -8.87 -14.96 -6.64
CA LYS A 241 -8.48 -15.54 -5.35
C LYS A 241 -7.21 -14.92 -4.77
N ALA A 242 -6.66 -13.90 -5.43
CA ALA A 242 -5.37 -13.35 -5.05
C ALA A 242 -5.42 -11.87 -4.69
N LEU A 243 -4.55 -11.49 -3.77
CA LEU A 243 -4.07 -10.13 -3.59
C LEU A 243 -2.67 -10.01 -4.20
N ILE A 244 -2.32 -8.83 -4.68
CA ILE A 244 -1.01 -8.53 -5.25
C ILE A 244 -0.16 -7.91 -4.15
N VAL A 245 1.10 -8.32 -4.07
CA VAL A 245 2.07 -7.75 -3.13
C VAL A 245 3.26 -7.21 -3.90
N ASN A 246 3.68 -6.00 -3.57
CA ASN A 246 4.94 -5.45 -4.06
C ASN A 246 5.80 -4.86 -2.94
N THR A 247 7.10 -4.88 -3.19
CA THR A 247 8.12 -4.29 -2.32
C THR A 247 8.22 -2.79 -2.58
N GLY A 248 8.36 -2.01 -1.50
CA GLY A 248 8.55 -0.56 -1.58
C GLY A 248 9.94 -0.10 -1.15
N LEU A 249 10.19 1.20 -1.27
CA LEU A 249 11.48 1.84 -1.00
C LEU A 249 11.96 1.67 0.45
N ALA A 250 11.03 1.61 1.43
CA ALA A 250 11.41 1.38 2.82
C ALA A 250 12.00 -0.03 3.01
N LEU A 251 11.43 -1.08 2.37
CA LEU A 251 12.01 -2.41 2.42
C LEU A 251 13.34 -2.49 1.66
N GLU A 252 13.45 -1.80 0.53
CA GLU A 252 14.71 -1.67 -0.19
C GLU A 252 15.80 -1.07 0.70
N TYR A 253 15.48 0.00 1.43
CA TYR A 253 16.40 0.65 2.37
C TYR A 253 16.78 -0.28 3.53
N LEU A 254 15.80 -0.91 4.21
CA LEU A 254 16.01 -1.81 5.33
C LEU A 254 16.83 -3.06 4.98
N SER A 255 16.79 -3.49 3.72
CA SER A 255 17.49 -4.66 3.20
C SER A 255 18.83 -4.36 2.55
N LYS A 256 19.33 -3.12 2.61
CA LYS A 256 20.52 -2.68 1.88
C LYS A 256 20.41 -3.03 0.38
N ARG A 257 19.23 -2.72 -0.21
CA ARG A 257 18.90 -2.94 -1.63
C ARG A 257 18.83 -4.40 -2.09
N LYS A 258 18.74 -5.35 -1.16
CA LYS A 258 18.51 -6.76 -1.51
C LYS A 258 17.10 -6.95 -2.09
N PHE A 259 16.08 -6.37 -1.46
CA PHE A 259 14.70 -6.32 -1.95
C PHE A 259 14.45 -4.98 -2.62
N LYS A 260 14.46 -4.96 -3.93
CA LYS A 260 14.35 -3.71 -4.68
C LYS A 260 12.89 -3.34 -4.92
N ALA A 261 12.55 -2.10 -4.69
CA ALA A 261 11.32 -1.53 -5.20
C ALA A 261 11.31 -1.59 -6.73
N THR A 262 10.17 -1.93 -7.32
CA THR A 262 10.06 -2.18 -8.76
C THR A 262 9.07 -1.21 -9.38
N ASN A 263 9.48 -0.59 -10.51
CA ASN A 263 8.63 0.29 -11.28
C ASN A 263 7.36 -0.44 -11.72
N HIS A 264 6.23 0.21 -11.52
CA HIS A 264 4.95 -0.24 -11.99
C HIS A 264 4.11 0.95 -12.46
N ARG A 265 3.12 0.65 -13.31
CA ARG A 265 2.23 1.63 -13.90
C ARG A 265 0.85 1.02 -14.13
N VAL A 266 -0.15 1.83 -14.40
CA VAL A 266 -1.48 1.37 -14.76
C VAL A 266 -1.80 1.84 -16.16
N LEU A 267 -2.21 0.92 -17.02
CA LEU A 267 -2.68 1.22 -18.36
C LEU A 267 -3.97 2.04 -18.30
N TRP A 268 -4.10 2.99 -19.21
CA TRP A 268 -5.33 3.74 -19.36
C TRP A 268 -6.46 2.81 -19.85
N ASN A 269 -7.66 3.06 -19.32
CA ASN A 269 -8.85 2.34 -19.69
C ASN A 269 -10.03 3.30 -19.77
N LYS A 270 -10.81 3.23 -20.83
CA LYS A 270 -12.03 4.04 -21.02
C LYS A 270 -13.10 3.77 -19.96
N THR A 271 -13.13 2.57 -19.39
CA THR A 271 -14.17 2.15 -18.46
C THR A 271 -13.76 2.36 -16.99
N LYS A 272 -14.75 2.54 -16.13
CA LYS A 272 -14.53 2.64 -14.67
C LYS A 272 -13.69 1.46 -14.15
N ARG A 273 -12.73 1.78 -13.31
CA ARG A 273 -11.86 0.82 -12.64
C ARG A 273 -11.66 1.24 -11.19
N MET A 274 -11.54 0.27 -10.29
CA MET A 274 -11.14 0.51 -8.92
C MET A 274 -10.00 -0.43 -8.53
N SER A 275 -9.07 0.10 -7.74
CA SER A 275 -8.10 -0.70 -7.00
C SER A 275 -7.98 -0.19 -5.56
N VAL A 276 -7.65 -1.12 -4.66
CA VAL A 276 -7.58 -0.83 -3.22
C VAL A 276 -6.23 -1.27 -2.69
N PRO A 277 -5.18 -0.44 -2.84
CA PRO A 277 -3.88 -0.68 -2.24
C PRO A 277 -3.89 -0.38 -0.74
N PHE A 278 -3.20 -1.20 0.02
CA PHE A 278 -2.81 -0.95 1.40
C PHE A 278 -1.30 -0.77 1.45
N PHE A 279 -0.86 0.43 1.73
CA PHE A 279 0.56 0.75 1.93
C PHE A 279 0.94 0.41 3.37
N PHE A 280 1.71 -0.67 3.54
CA PHE A 280 2.20 -1.08 4.85
C PHE A 280 3.46 -0.30 5.18
N GLU A 281 3.35 0.56 6.16
CA GLU A 281 4.37 1.55 6.51
C GLU A 281 4.75 1.47 7.99
N PRO A 282 6.02 1.68 8.32
CA PRO A 282 6.49 1.71 9.70
C PRO A 282 5.83 2.81 10.55
N SER A 283 6.01 2.70 11.85
CA SER A 283 5.69 3.77 12.81
C SER A 283 6.45 5.04 12.46
N TYR A 284 5.84 6.19 12.62
CA TYR A 284 6.45 7.49 12.25
C TYR A 284 7.80 7.75 12.93
N ASP A 285 7.97 7.23 14.14
CA ASP A 285 9.17 7.36 14.98
C ASP A 285 10.12 6.14 14.89
N PHE A 286 9.83 5.18 14.02
CA PHE A 286 10.75 4.08 13.77
C PHE A 286 12.00 4.57 13.02
N LYS A 287 13.16 4.37 13.66
CA LYS A 287 14.46 4.71 13.08
C LYS A 287 14.95 3.58 12.19
N MET A 288 14.81 3.77 10.90
CA MET A 288 15.24 2.80 9.89
C MET A 288 16.76 2.82 9.70
N HIS A 289 17.32 1.63 9.49
CA HIS A 289 18.75 1.44 9.22
C HIS A 289 18.95 0.47 8.06
N THR A 290 19.92 0.70 7.20
CA THR A 290 20.25 -0.19 6.08
C THR A 290 20.75 -1.56 6.53
N SER A 291 21.20 -1.68 7.77
CA SER A 291 21.63 -2.95 8.39
C SER A 291 20.52 -3.64 9.19
N PHE A 292 19.28 -3.14 9.13
CA PHE A 292 18.17 -3.68 9.93
C PHE A 292 17.97 -5.18 9.73
N LEU A 293 17.97 -5.65 8.50
CA LEU A 293 17.85 -7.07 8.18
C LEU A 293 19.20 -7.81 8.28
N ASN A 294 20.31 -7.19 7.95
CA ASN A 294 21.62 -7.85 7.81
C ASN A 294 22.47 -7.90 9.09
N GLY A 295 22.01 -7.33 10.20
CA GLY A 295 22.61 -7.58 11.52
C GLY A 295 23.93 -6.92 11.86
N SER A 296 24.36 -5.89 11.17
CA SER A 296 25.54 -5.12 11.56
C SER A 296 25.33 -4.42 12.91
N LYS A 297 26.26 -4.58 13.84
CA LYS A 297 26.23 -3.95 15.17
C LYS A 297 26.46 -2.43 15.13
N SER A 298 27.01 -1.89 14.04
CA SER A 298 27.35 -0.47 13.90
C SER A 298 26.23 0.30 13.21
N VAL A 299 25.33 0.89 13.99
CA VAL A 299 24.24 1.70 13.45
C VAL A 299 24.37 3.12 13.97
N LYS A 300 25.31 3.88 13.41
CA LYS A 300 25.50 5.29 13.79
C LYS A 300 24.53 6.28 13.14
N LYS A 301 23.98 5.98 11.95
CA LYS A 301 23.07 6.88 11.24
C LYS A 301 21.84 6.11 10.73
N GLY A 302 20.66 6.42 11.26
CA GLY A 302 19.38 5.94 10.76
C GLY A 302 18.46 7.13 10.48
N ILE A 303 17.45 6.93 9.65
CA ILE A 303 16.44 7.93 9.33
C ILE A 303 15.09 7.55 9.93
N PHE A 304 14.42 8.49 10.60
CA PHE A 304 13.05 8.28 11.05
C PHE A 304 12.12 8.11 9.84
N PHE A 305 11.20 7.13 9.90
CA PHE A 305 10.33 6.83 8.78
C PHE A 305 9.52 8.05 8.33
N GLN A 306 9.02 8.88 9.23
CA GLN A 306 8.30 10.10 8.82
C GLN A 306 9.15 11.04 7.94
N ASN A 307 10.46 11.13 8.16
CA ASN A 307 11.35 11.97 7.34
C ASN A 307 11.63 11.31 5.99
N PHE A 308 11.76 9.99 5.97
CA PHE A 308 11.87 9.21 4.74
C PHE A 308 10.62 9.36 3.88
N LEU A 309 9.43 9.21 4.48
CA LEU A 309 8.15 9.40 3.80
C LEU A 309 8.00 10.81 3.26
N LYS A 310 8.31 11.85 4.06
CA LYS A 310 8.28 13.25 3.61
C LYS A 310 9.08 13.48 2.34
N ASN A 311 10.24 12.86 2.23
CA ASN A 311 11.09 12.98 1.03
C ASN A 311 10.51 12.22 -0.16
N SER A 312 9.87 11.06 0.09
CA SER A 312 9.20 10.28 -0.96
C SER A 312 7.95 10.99 -1.49
N LEU A 313 7.15 11.60 -0.61
CA LEU A 313 5.91 12.30 -0.99
C LEU A 313 6.14 13.49 -1.94
N LYS A 314 7.32 14.11 -1.90
CA LYS A 314 7.67 15.19 -2.84
C LYS A 314 7.65 14.75 -4.32
N LYS A 315 7.73 13.45 -4.58
CA LYS A 315 7.71 12.88 -5.94
C LYS A 315 6.30 12.68 -6.49
N PHE A 316 5.28 12.65 -5.62
CA PHE A 316 3.91 12.42 -6.03
C PHE A 316 3.15 13.74 -6.15
N ILE A 317 2.52 13.93 -7.29
CA ILE A 317 1.83 15.18 -7.63
C ILE A 317 0.70 15.52 -6.65
N GLU A 318 0.05 14.51 -6.07
CA GLU A 318 -1.01 14.70 -5.08
C GLU A 318 -0.51 15.43 -3.82
N TYR A 319 0.79 15.33 -3.50
CA TYR A 319 1.41 15.92 -2.32
C TYR A 319 2.33 17.11 -2.64
N GLN A 320 2.54 17.43 -3.92
CA GLN A 320 3.24 18.64 -4.32
C GLN A 320 2.37 19.88 -4.04
N ARG A 321 2.99 21.03 -3.82
CA ARG A 321 2.31 22.31 -3.54
C ARG A 321 1.81 22.97 -4.80
#